data_fa3f72d974aa0d4f46872245f450be6a
#
_entry.id   fa3f72d974aa0d4f46872245f450be6a
#
_cell.length_a   1.000
_cell.length_b   1.000
_cell.length_c   1.000
_cell.angle_alpha   90.00
_cell.angle_beta   90.00
_cell.angle_gamma   90.00
#
_symmetry.space_group_name_H-M   'P 1'
#
loop_
_entity.id
_entity.type
_entity.pdbx_description
1 polymer ?
#
loop_
_entity_poly.entity_id
_entity_poly.type
_entity_poly.pdbx_seq_one_letter_code
_entity_poly.pdbx_strand_id
1 'polypeptide(L)'
;DIELAKFKSEKINLKKRKIKLLEEANYFTEEIRRIIKDNYGFDKLYAEGLSIKSALDVNYQLYALSALRTGIESYDRRRGWRGAILNTKVQKDWQKILKEKKIDPSLNWSFAEIKTVKDSEIIFQLLNKKKRGTITVNNLKWAINKSIYNSFKVNDVIFVHKKKNGGWVLKQDPKVNGAIVAIDPFSGKVKALVGGFS
;
A
#
# COMPACT_ATOMS: atom_id res chain seq x y z
N ASP A 1 -35.20 -41.49 -19.79
CA ASP A 1 -34.64 -41.87 -18.47
C ASP A 1 -33.13 -42.02 -18.40
N ILE A 2 -32.44 -42.36 -19.52
CA ILE A 2 -30.98 -42.52 -19.58
C ILE A 2 -30.27 -41.13 -19.45
N GLU A 3 -30.79 -40.08 -20.08
CA GLU A 3 -30.26 -38.72 -19.96
C GLU A 3 -30.39 -38.16 -18.51
N LEU A 4 -31.50 -38.43 -17.83
CA LEU A 4 -31.70 -38.01 -16.47
C LEU A 4 -30.70 -38.66 -15.51
N ALA A 5 -30.37 -39.92 -15.70
CA ALA A 5 -29.38 -40.66 -14.95
C ALA A 5 -27.96 -40.07 -15.16
N LYS A 6 -27.65 -39.70 -16.40
CA LYS A 6 -26.38 -39.06 -16.75
C LYS A 6 -26.22 -37.70 -16.07
N PHE A 7 -27.24 -36.84 -16.10
CA PHE A 7 -27.18 -35.52 -15.41
C PHE A 7 -27.11 -35.64 -13.91
N LYS A 8 -27.74 -36.67 -13.31
CA LYS A 8 -27.63 -36.91 -11.85
C LYS A 8 -26.25 -37.43 -11.44
N SER A 9 -25.50 -38.05 -12.32
CA SER A 9 -24.14 -38.55 -12.06
C SER A 9 -23.03 -37.53 -12.31
N GLU A 10 -23.31 -36.44 -13.03
CA GLU A 10 -22.33 -35.41 -13.30
C GLU A 10 -21.97 -34.61 -12.03
N LYS A 11 -20.68 -34.54 -11.72
CA LYS A 11 -20.19 -33.69 -10.64
C LYS A 11 -20.44 -32.23 -10.94
N ILE A 12 -21.18 -31.55 -10.09
CA ILE A 12 -21.39 -30.10 -10.16
C ILE A 12 -20.06 -29.41 -9.87
N ASN A 13 -19.45 -28.85 -10.90
CA ASN A 13 -18.23 -28.04 -10.79
C ASN A 13 -18.59 -26.59 -10.39
N LEU A 14 -18.52 -26.31 -9.10
CA LEU A 14 -18.73 -24.96 -8.58
C LEU A 14 -17.54 -24.08 -8.96
N LYS A 15 -17.76 -23.09 -9.82
CA LYS A 15 -16.77 -22.02 -10.05
C LYS A 15 -16.91 -20.97 -8.95
N LYS A 16 -15.87 -20.80 -8.13
CA LYS A 16 -15.81 -19.67 -7.19
C LYS A 16 -15.97 -18.36 -7.96
N ARG A 17 -17.01 -17.60 -7.64
CA ARG A 17 -17.19 -16.24 -8.18
C ARG A 17 -16.02 -15.38 -7.73
N LYS A 18 -15.13 -15.02 -8.65
CA LYS A 18 -14.09 -14.01 -8.40
C LYS A 18 -14.72 -12.62 -8.51
N ILE A 19 -15.09 -12.04 -7.39
CA ILE A 19 -15.45 -10.63 -7.34
C ILE A 19 -14.13 -9.86 -7.51
N LYS A 20 -13.95 -9.18 -8.63
CA LYS A 20 -12.85 -8.21 -8.81
C LYS A 20 -13.25 -6.95 -8.04
N LEU A 21 -12.79 -6.85 -6.81
CA LEU A 21 -12.82 -5.58 -6.06
C LEU A 21 -11.66 -4.73 -6.57
N LEU A 22 -11.95 -3.47 -6.89
CA LEU A 22 -10.93 -2.47 -7.17
C LEU A 22 -10.48 -1.89 -5.82
N GLU A 23 -9.45 -2.50 -5.22
CA GLU A 23 -8.96 -2.11 -3.89
C GLU A 23 -8.53 -0.64 -3.85
N GLU A 24 -8.02 -0.11 -4.96
CA GLU A 24 -7.63 1.30 -5.11
C GLU A 24 -8.82 2.27 -5.04
N ALA A 25 -10.05 1.78 -5.17
CA ALA A 25 -11.28 2.57 -5.07
C ALA A 25 -12.01 2.39 -3.74
N ASN A 26 -11.44 1.72 -2.77
CA ASN A 26 -12.09 1.44 -1.49
C ASN A 26 -12.60 2.72 -0.80
N TYR A 27 -11.83 3.79 -0.83
CA TYR A 27 -12.22 5.08 -0.24
C TYR A 27 -13.43 5.68 -0.95
N PHE A 28 -13.45 5.66 -2.28
CA PHE A 28 -14.58 6.11 -3.09
C PHE A 28 -15.82 5.25 -2.85
N THR A 29 -15.65 3.94 -2.83
CA THR A 29 -16.74 2.97 -2.61
C THR A 29 -17.36 3.12 -1.21
N GLU A 30 -16.53 3.34 -0.19
CA GLU A 30 -17.00 3.55 1.18
C GLU A 30 -17.80 4.86 1.31
N GLU A 31 -17.38 5.91 0.63
CA GLU A 31 -18.13 7.17 0.62
C GLU A 31 -19.50 7.01 -0.04
N ILE A 32 -19.57 6.30 -1.17
CA ILE A 32 -20.85 5.98 -1.80
C ILE A 32 -21.73 5.13 -0.87
N ARG A 33 -21.14 4.10 -0.23
CA ARG A 33 -21.87 3.26 0.72
C ARG A 33 -22.49 4.10 1.84
N ARG A 34 -21.72 5.06 2.38
CA ARG A 34 -22.19 5.98 3.42
C ARG A 34 -23.36 6.82 2.93
N ILE A 35 -23.24 7.46 1.76
CA ILE A 35 -24.30 8.29 1.16
C ILE A 35 -25.57 7.47 0.92
N ILE A 36 -25.44 6.25 0.40
CA ILE A 36 -26.61 5.39 0.13
C ILE A 36 -27.28 4.96 1.44
N LYS A 37 -26.48 4.56 2.45
CA LYS A 37 -27.00 4.22 3.76
C LYS A 37 -27.77 5.39 4.39
N ASP A 38 -27.23 6.61 4.31
CA ASP A 38 -27.83 7.79 4.93
C ASP A 38 -29.12 8.21 4.22
N ASN A 39 -29.20 8.03 2.89
CA ASN A 39 -30.37 8.44 2.10
C ASN A 39 -31.47 7.36 2.00
N TYR A 40 -31.09 6.08 2.01
CA TYR A 40 -32.03 4.96 1.74
C TYR A 40 -32.14 3.97 2.88
N GLY A 41 -31.30 4.07 3.90
CA GLY A 41 -31.28 3.16 5.04
C GLY A 41 -30.47 1.87 4.84
N PHE A 42 -30.32 1.15 5.95
CA PHE A 42 -29.49 -0.08 5.99
C PHE A 42 -30.13 -1.23 5.18
N ASP A 43 -31.44 -1.40 5.30
CA ASP A 43 -32.16 -2.54 4.71
C ASP A 43 -32.10 -2.47 3.17
N LYS A 44 -32.30 -1.29 2.58
CA LYS A 44 -32.16 -1.09 1.12
C LYS A 44 -30.76 -1.38 0.64
N LEU A 45 -29.76 -0.96 1.40
CA LEU A 45 -28.35 -1.15 1.01
C LEU A 45 -27.93 -2.64 1.02
N TYR A 46 -28.40 -3.45 1.99
CA TYR A 46 -27.91 -4.79 2.20
C TYR A 46 -28.88 -5.91 1.88
N ALA A 47 -30.20 -5.66 1.91
CA ALA A 47 -31.22 -6.69 1.73
C ALA A 47 -31.97 -6.60 0.39
N GLU A 48 -32.15 -5.42 -0.18
CA GLU A 48 -32.98 -5.22 -1.38
C GLU A 48 -32.23 -5.27 -2.71
N GLY A 49 -30.90 -5.50 -2.72
CA GLY A 49 -30.13 -5.75 -3.95
C GLY A 49 -29.98 -4.54 -4.86
N LEU A 50 -29.56 -3.40 -4.33
CA LEU A 50 -29.33 -2.17 -5.10
C LEU A 50 -28.23 -2.30 -6.14
N SER A 51 -28.46 -1.75 -7.34
CA SER A 51 -27.44 -1.54 -8.37
C SER A 51 -27.07 -0.06 -8.43
N ILE A 52 -25.82 0.28 -8.10
CA ILE A 52 -25.34 1.64 -7.99
C ILE A 52 -24.34 1.92 -9.11
N LYS A 53 -24.65 2.92 -9.97
CA LYS A 53 -23.72 3.43 -10.99
C LYS A 53 -23.11 4.73 -10.51
N SER A 54 -21.79 4.73 -10.29
CA SER A 54 -21.04 5.91 -9.90
C SER A 54 -20.39 6.61 -11.10
N ALA A 55 -19.89 7.82 -10.89
CA ALA A 55 -19.12 8.57 -11.87
C ALA A 55 -17.60 8.27 -11.81
N LEU A 56 -17.20 7.30 -10.99
CA LEU A 56 -15.79 6.89 -10.84
C LEU A 56 -15.18 6.60 -12.21
N ASP A 57 -14.03 7.21 -12.47
CA ASP A 57 -13.14 6.85 -13.56
C ASP A 57 -11.92 6.13 -12.99
N VAL A 58 -11.71 4.87 -13.40
CA VAL A 58 -10.65 4.01 -12.85
C VAL A 58 -9.26 4.60 -13.11
N ASN A 59 -9.02 5.20 -14.27
CA ASN A 59 -7.72 5.79 -14.59
C ASN A 59 -7.45 7.02 -13.74
N TYR A 60 -8.44 7.93 -13.59
CA TYR A 60 -8.32 9.08 -12.69
C TYR A 60 -8.09 8.64 -11.25
N GLN A 61 -8.76 7.58 -10.79
CA GLN A 61 -8.57 7.04 -9.44
C GLN A 61 -7.14 6.55 -9.22
N LEU A 62 -6.59 5.79 -10.17
CA LEU A 62 -5.20 5.29 -10.10
C LEU A 62 -4.18 6.43 -10.16
N TYR A 63 -4.41 7.43 -11.01
CA TYR A 63 -3.54 8.61 -11.09
C TYR A 63 -3.59 9.42 -9.79
N ALA A 64 -4.78 9.65 -9.24
CA ALA A 64 -4.96 10.37 -7.99
C ALA A 64 -4.25 9.66 -6.83
N LEU A 65 -4.40 8.32 -6.72
CA LEU A 65 -3.71 7.52 -5.70
C LEU A 65 -2.19 7.62 -5.83
N SER A 66 -1.67 7.47 -7.05
CA SER A 66 -0.23 7.59 -7.32
C SER A 66 0.32 8.98 -7.00
N ALA A 67 -0.40 10.03 -7.41
CA ALA A 67 -0.03 11.41 -7.16
C ALA A 67 -0.04 11.74 -5.67
N LEU A 68 -1.10 11.33 -4.94
CA LEU A 68 -1.22 11.54 -3.50
C LEU A 68 -0.05 10.87 -2.75
N ARG A 69 0.19 9.60 -3.01
CA ARG A 69 1.29 8.85 -2.36
C ARG A 69 2.64 9.48 -2.64
N THR A 70 2.91 9.87 -3.88
CA THR A 70 4.16 10.56 -4.27
C THR A 70 4.30 11.90 -3.56
N GLY A 71 3.24 12.68 -3.50
CA GLY A 71 3.20 13.98 -2.82
C GLY A 71 3.45 13.86 -1.33
N ILE A 72 2.77 12.92 -0.65
CA ILE A 72 2.94 12.64 0.77
C ILE A 72 4.37 12.17 1.08
N GLU A 73 4.91 11.20 0.30
CA GLU A 73 6.30 10.75 0.47
C GLU A 73 7.30 11.89 0.28
N SER A 74 7.11 12.73 -0.73
CA SER A 74 7.99 13.88 -0.99
C SER A 74 7.94 14.90 0.14
N TYR A 75 6.75 15.20 0.65
CA TYR A 75 6.58 16.09 1.79
C TYR A 75 7.24 15.53 3.05
N ASP A 76 7.00 14.25 3.36
CA ASP A 76 7.53 13.59 4.55
C ASP A 76 9.06 13.51 4.53
N ARG A 77 9.66 13.25 3.35
CA ARG A 77 11.13 13.25 3.16
C ARG A 77 11.76 14.61 3.44
N ARG A 78 11.09 15.72 3.10
CA ARG A 78 11.59 17.06 3.44
C ARG A 78 11.64 17.32 4.95
N ARG A 79 10.87 16.56 5.75
CA ARG A 79 10.94 16.59 7.22
C ARG A 79 12.11 15.78 7.77
N GLY A 80 12.82 15.05 6.91
CA GLY A 80 14.00 14.25 7.24
C GLY A 80 13.69 12.83 7.67
N TRP A 81 14.76 12.10 7.89
CA TRP A 81 14.74 10.71 8.32
C TRP A 81 14.48 10.61 9.83
N ARG A 82 13.55 9.75 10.22
CA ARG A 82 13.18 9.53 11.64
C ARG A 82 13.84 8.31 12.26
N GLY A 83 14.77 7.69 11.55
CA GLY A 83 15.47 6.50 12.03
C GLY A 83 14.86 5.18 11.54
N ALA A 84 15.54 4.10 11.88
CA ALA A 84 15.09 2.76 11.61
C ALA A 84 13.81 2.41 12.39
N ILE A 85 13.06 1.42 11.91
CA ILE A 85 11.86 0.91 12.60
C ILE A 85 12.22 0.39 13.98
N LEU A 86 13.29 -0.40 14.04
CA LEU A 86 13.88 -0.97 15.24
C LEU A 86 15.29 -1.50 14.93
N ASN A 87 16.03 -1.88 15.96
CA ASN A 87 17.32 -2.61 15.81
C ASN A 87 17.18 -4.01 16.42
N THR A 88 17.47 -5.05 15.62
CA THR A 88 17.25 -6.47 16.02
C THR A 88 18.15 -6.94 17.17
N LYS A 89 19.27 -6.25 17.43
CA LYS A 89 20.15 -6.55 18.58
C LYS A 89 19.68 -5.91 19.88
N VAL A 90 18.97 -4.79 19.76
CA VAL A 90 18.47 -4.04 20.93
C VAL A 90 17.08 -4.55 21.34
N GLN A 91 16.20 -4.79 20.36
CA GLN A 91 14.81 -5.17 20.57
C GLN A 91 14.66 -6.70 20.55
N LYS A 92 14.50 -7.32 21.71
CA LYS A 92 14.35 -8.80 21.80
C LYS A 92 13.09 -9.30 21.08
N ASP A 93 11.96 -8.56 21.19
CA ASP A 93 10.66 -8.93 20.61
C ASP A 93 10.44 -8.37 19.20
N TRP A 94 11.50 -8.11 18.44
CA TRP A 94 11.43 -7.45 17.14
C TRP A 94 10.49 -8.16 16.15
N GLN A 95 10.38 -9.49 16.20
CA GLN A 95 9.49 -10.25 15.31
C GLN A 95 8.02 -9.95 15.58
N LYS A 96 7.63 -9.81 16.85
CA LYS A 96 6.28 -9.45 17.27
C LYS A 96 5.95 -8.03 16.80
N ILE A 97 6.84 -7.08 17.04
CA ILE A 97 6.68 -5.68 16.64
C ILE A 97 6.48 -5.58 15.11
N LEU A 98 7.26 -6.31 14.32
CA LEU A 98 7.11 -6.28 12.86
C LEU A 98 5.83 -6.96 12.36
N LYS A 99 5.32 -7.99 13.05
CA LYS A 99 4.03 -8.62 12.73
C LYS A 99 2.85 -7.67 12.99
N GLU A 100 2.92 -6.87 14.04
CA GLU A 100 1.90 -5.89 14.38
C GLU A 100 1.92 -4.68 13.44
N LYS A 101 3.10 -4.37 12.87
CA LYS A 101 3.27 -3.27 11.91
C LYS A 101 2.80 -3.69 10.52
N LYS A 102 1.51 -3.51 10.27
CA LYS A 102 0.91 -3.79 8.96
C LYS A 102 1.46 -2.82 7.90
N ILE A 103 1.83 -3.38 6.74
CA ILE A 103 2.16 -2.60 5.54
C ILE A 103 1.04 -2.85 4.55
N ASP A 104 0.49 -1.78 3.96
CA ASP A 104 -0.44 -1.91 2.83
C ASP A 104 0.27 -2.67 1.69
N PRO A 105 -0.25 -3.84 1.27
CA PRO A 105 0.37 -4.64 0.21
C PRO A 105 0.54 -3.88 -1.11
N SER A 106 -0.33 -2.90 -1.39
CA SER A 106 -0.27 -2.08 -2.61
C SER A 106 0.97 -1.18 -2.70
N LEU A 107 1.63 -0.90 -1.56
CA LEU A 107 2.89 -0.14 -1.53
C LEU A 107 4.09 -0.95 -2.06
N ASN A 108 3.98 -2.29 -2.07
CA ASN A 108 5.09 -3.18 -2.44
C ASN A 108 6.39 -2.92 -1.66
N TRP A 109 6.26 -2.53 -0.38
CA TRP A 109 7.39 -2.35 0.51
C TRP A 109 7.75 -3.66 1.19
N SER A 110 9.00 -3.76 1.63
CA SER A 110 9.50 -4.91 2.37
C SER A 110 10.32 -4.47 3.57
N PHE A 111 10.28 -5.26 4.63
CA PHE A 111 11.22 -5.13 5.74
C PHE A 111 12.59 -5.66 5.34
N ALA A 112 13.63 -4.91 5.64
CA ALA A 112 15.01 -5.26 5.37
C ALA A 112 15.89 -4.93 6.57
N GLU A 113 16.78 -5.84 6.94
CA GLU A 113 17.77 -5.64 7.99
C GLU A 113 19.09 -5.21 7.39
N ILE A 114 19.68 -4.13 7.89
CA ILE A 114 20.98 -3.66 7.44
C ILE A 114 22.07 -4.60 7.94
N LYS A 115 22.87 -5.15 7.02
CA LYS A 115 23.98 -6.05 7.30
C LYS A 115 25.34 -5.34 7.26
N THR A 116 25.47 -4.29 6.45
CA THR A 116 26.72 -3.54 6.33
C THR A 116 26.40 -2.09 5.97
N VAL A 117 27.13 -1.16 6.59
CA VAL A 117 27.11 0.27 6.27
C VAL A 117 28.49 0.62 5.74
N LYS A 118 28.56 1.27 4.56
CA LYS A 118 29.78 1.79 3.93
C LYS A 118 29.52 3.25 3.57
N ASP A 119 30.57 4.02 3.30
CA ASP A 119 30.45 5.43 2.90
C ASP A 119 29.60 5.65 1.64
N SER A 120 29.64 4.69 0.71
CA SER A 120 28.95 4.77 -0.59
C SER A 120 27.59 4.10 -0.64
N GLU A 121 27.28 3.21 0.32
CA GLU A 121 26.10 2.33 0.25
C GLU A 121 25.76 1.68 1.58
N ILE A 122 24.51 1.22 1.71
CA ILE A 122 24.11 0.23 2.72
C ILE A 122 23.78 -1.09 2.03
N ILE A 123 24.21 -2.19 2.62
CA ILE A 123 23.87 -3.56 2.20
C ILE A 123 22.87 -4.10 3.21
N PHE A 124 21.77 -4.61 2.73
CA PHE A 124 20.70 -5.15 3.56
C PHE A 124 20.27 -6.54 3.11
N GLN A 125 19.55 -7.24 3.97
CA GLN A 125 18.89 -8.52 3.69
C GLN A 125 17.38 -8.38 3.95
N LEU A 126 16.56 -8.81 2.98
CA LEU A 126 15.11 -8.88 3.17
C LEU A 126 14.77 -9.92 4.23
N LEU A 127 13.89 -9.56 5.17
CA LEU A 127 13.53 -10.47 6.27
C LEU A 127 12.66 -11.65 5.80
N ASN A 128 11.85 -11.46 4.76
CA ASN A 128 10.92 -12.46 4.26
C ASN A 128 11.50 -13.43 3.20
N LYS A 129 12.61 -13.09 2.54
CA LYS A 129 13.14 -13.84 1.38
C LYS A 129 14.62 -14.16 1.44
N LYS A 130 15.33 -13.84 2.52
CA LYS A 130 16.80 -13.96 2.66
C LYS A 130 17.61 -13.38 1.49
N LYS A 131 16.97 -12.57 0.61
CA LYS A 131 17.60 -11.92 -0.53
C LYS A 131 18.32 -10.66 -0.06
N ARG A 132 19.55 -10.46 -0.54
CA ARG A 132 20.33 -9.24 -0.29
C ARG A 132 20.02 -8.17 -1.35
N GLY A 133 20.18 -6.93 -0.95
CA GLY A 133 20.09 -5.76 -1.81
C GLY A 133 21.00 -4.64 -1.31
N THR A 134 21.18 -3.65 -2.16
CA THR A 134 22.03 -2.50 -1.88
C THR A 134 21.29 -1.21 -2.18
N ILE A 135 21.46 -0.20 -1.33
CA ILE A 135 21.00 1.17 -1.59
C ILE A 135 22.22 2.07 -1.56
N THR A 136 22.48 2.73 -2.68
CA THR A 136 23.60 3.68 -2.81
C THR A 136 23.33 4.97 -2.04
N VAL A 137 24.40 5.66 -1.63
CA VAL A 137 24.32 6.93 -0.89
C VAL A 137 23.47 7.98 -1.63
N ASN A 138 23.50 8.00 -2.96
CA ASN A 138 22.66 8.92 -3.75
C ASN A 138 21.14 8.73 -3.49
N ASN A 139 20.69 7.52 -3.24
CA ASN A 139 19.32 7.22 -2.89
C ASN A 139 19.02 7.42 -1.39
N LEU A 140 20.03 7.69 -0.58
CA LEU A 140 19.94 7.91 0.88
C LEU A 140 20.12 9.37 1.28
N LYS A 141 20.51 10.27 0.36
CA LYS A 141 20.86 11.68 0.68
C LYS A 141 19.83 12.39 1.58
N TRP A 142 18.54 12.15 1.34
CA TRP A 142 17.46 12.76 2.14
C TRP A 142 17.39 12.25 3.59
N ALA A 143 18.01 11.09 3.86
CA ALA A 143 17.99 10.42 5.15
C ALA A 143 19.34 10.55 5.90
N ILE A 144 20.37 11.11 5.27
CA ILE A 144 21.69 11.22 5.88
C ILE A 144 21.76 12.52 6.66
N ASN A 145 22.07 12.42 7.97
CA ASN A 145 22.38 13.53 8.84
C ASN A 145 23.86 13.50 9.21
N LYS A 146 24.63 14.45 8.71
CA LYS A 146 26.11 14.59 8.84
C LYS A 146 26.89 13.42 8.24
N SER A 147 26.53 12.17 8.55
CA SER A 147 27.22 10.97 8.09
C SER A 147 26.20 9.84 7.92
N ILE A 148 26.50 8.91 6.99
CA ILE A 148 25.71 7.70 6.77
C ILE A 148 25.68 6.84 8.05
N TYR A 149 26.78 6.79 8.80
CA TYR A 149 26.91 6.01 10.04
C TYR A 149 26.12 6.60 11.20
N ASN A 150 25.77 7.88 11.16
CA ASN A 150 24.88 8.50 12.15
C ASN A 150 23.42 8.14 11.90
N SER A 151 23.07 7.93 10.64
CA SER A 151 21.69 7.67 10.21
C SER A 151 21.33 6.19 10.16
N PHE A 152 22.32 5.31 9.95
CA PHE A 152 22.10 3.87 9.75
C PHE A 152 23.12 3.04 10.53
N LYS A 153 22.64 1.99 11.20
CA LYS A 153 23.47 1.05 11.96
C LYS A 153 23.23 -0.37 11.48
N VAL A 154 24.25 -1.22 11.66
CA VAL A 154 24.08 -2.66 11.44
C VAL A 154 22.98 -3.20 12.37
N ASN A 155 22.18 -4.13 11.86
CA ASN A 155 20.98 -4.71 12.47
C ASN A 155 19.76 -3.77 12.56
N ASP A 156 19.82 -2.56 11.99
CA ASP A 156 18.64 -1.72 11.83
C ASP A 156 17.67 -2.35 10.82
N VAL A 157 16.37 -2.34 11.15
CA VAL A 157 15.29 -2.73 10.24
C VAL A 157 14.68 -1.50 9.62
N ILE A 158 14.63 -1.49 8.30
CA ILE A 158 14.13 -0.38 7.47
C ILE A 158 13.08 -0.86 6.47
N PHE A 159 12.28 0.06 5.94
CA PHE A 159 11.46 -0.20 4.76
C PHE A 159 12.27 0.02 3.49
N VAL A 160 12.16 -0.93 2.56
CA VAL A 160 12.74 -0.83 1.22
C VAL A 160 11.71 -1.12 0.14
N HIS A 161 11.88 -0.51 -1.01
CA HIS A 161 11.07 -0.76 -2.20
C HIS A 161 11.97 -1.01 -3.40
N LYS A 162 11.64 -2.05 -4.19
CA LYS A 162 12.36 -2.36 -5.41
C LYS A 162 11.73 -1.59 -6.57
N LYS A 163 12.52 -0.73 -7.23
CA LYS A 163 12.08 -0.02 -8.44
C LYS A 163 11.88 -0.98 -9.61
N LYS A 164 11.06 -0.60 -10.57
CA LYS A 164 10.85 -1.35 -11.82
C LYS A 164 12.14 -1.57 -12.61
N ASN A 165 13.08 -0.61 -12.57
CA ASN A 165 14.42 -0.69 -13.19
C ASN A 165 15.45 -1.51 -12.37
N GLY A 166 15.03 -2.21 -11.33
CA GLY A 166 15.87 -3.13 -10.56
C GLY A 166 16.55 -2.54 -9.33
N GLY A 167 16.69 -1.24 -9.19
CA GLY A 167 17.33 -0.59 -8.04
C GLY A 167 16.45 -0.63 -6.78
N TRP A 168 17.08 -0.46 -5.60
CA TRP A 168 16.39 -0.37 -4.31
C TRP A 168 16.38 1.07 -3.79
N VAL A 169 15.31 1.43 -3.09
CA VAL A 169 15.17 2.73 -2.42
C VAL A 169 14.68 2.55 -1.00
N LEU A 170 15.18 3.43 -0.13
CA LEU A 170 14.72 3.56 1.24
C LEU A 170 13.31 4.16 1.25
N LYS A 171 12.46 3.60 2.10
CA LYS A 171 11.12 4.11 2.38
C LYS A 171 10.97 4.45 3.86
N GLN A 172 10.06 5.34 4.14
CA GLN A 172 9.66 5.75 5.49
C GLN A 172 8.15 5.87 5.51
N ASP A 173 7.53 5.33 6.56
CA ASP A 173 6.10 5.44 6.81
C ASP A 173 5.75 6.90 7.11
N PRO A 174 4.98 7.59 6.25
CA PRO A 174 4.68 9.01 6.45
C PRO A 174 3.86 9.25 7.71
N LYS A 175 4.16 10.34 8.42
CA LYS A 175 3.36 10.81 9.57
C LYS A 175 2.34 11.87 9.20
N VAL A 176 2.12 12.09 7.92
CA VAL A 176 1.16 13.03 7.38
C VAL A 176 0.21 12.32 6.45
N ASN A 177 -1.01 12.79 6.40
CA ASN A 177 -2.03 12.32 5.50
C ASN A 177 -2.46 13.44 4.55
N GLY A 178 -3.19 13.08 3.51
CA GLY A 178 -3.76 14.00 2.55
C GLY A 178 -4.93 13.34 1.83
N ALA A 179 -5.58 14.11 0.99
CA ALA A 179 -6.66 13.62 0.12
C ALA A 179 -6.59 14.31 -1.23
N ILE A 180 -7.11 13.63 -2.26
CA ILE A 180 -7.34 14.20 -3.60
C ILE A 180 -8.77 13.89 -4.00
N VAL A 181 -9.46 14.92 -4.48
CA VAL A 181 -10.76 14.81 -5.14
C VAL A 181 -10.61 15.36 -6.55
N ALA A 182 -10.94 14.56 -7.56
CA ALA A 182 -10.99 15.01 -8.94
C ALA A 182 -12.45 15.14 -9.38
N ILE A 183 -12.83 16.35 -9.75
CA ILE A 183 -14.21 16.71 -10.15
C ILE A 183 -14.19 17.18 -11.59
N ASP A 184 -15.13 16.69 -12.39
CA ASP A 184 -15.41 17.22 -13.72
C ASP A 184 -16.06 18.61 -13.57
N PRO A 185 -15.42 19.69 -14.06
CA PRO A 185 -15.90 21.06 -13.82
C PRO A 185 -17.21 21.36 -14.55
N PHE A 186 -17.54 20.62 -15.59
CA PHE A 186 -18.76 20.86 -16.39
C PHE A 186 -19.98 20.14 -15.82
N SER A 187 -19.80 18.93 -15.32
CA SER A 187 -20.90 18.10 -14.81
C SER A 187 -20.97 18.03 -13.28
N GLY A 188 -19.96 18.53 -12.56
CA GLY A 188 -19.83 18.41 -11.11
C GLY A 188 -19.59 16.96 -10.62
N LYS A 189 -19.39 16.00 -11.52
CA LYS A 189 -19.23 14.59 -11.17
C LYS A 189 -17.86 14.30 -10.59
N VAL A 190 -17.81 13.63 -9.44
CA VAL A 190 -16.56 13.16 -8.83
C VAL A 190 -16.03 11.97 -9.61
N LYS A 191 -14.87 12.14 -10.24
CA LYS A 191 -14.18 11.12 -11.05
C LYS A 191 -13.19 10.30 -10.26
N ALA A 192 -12.58 10.88 -9.22
CA ALA A 192 -11.70 10.19 -8.29
C ALA A 192 -11.82 10.77 -6.88
N LEU A 193 -11.69 9.91 -5.89
CA LEU A 193 -11.67 10.28 -4.48
C LEU A 193 -10.70 9.37 -3.75
N VAL A 194 -9.61 9.92 -3.24
CA VAL A 194 -8.57 9.21 -2.52
C VAL A 194 -8.30 9.92 -1.20
N GLY A 195 -8.27 9.16 -0.12
CA GLY A 195 -7.93 9.66 1.21
C GLY A 195 -6.91 8.76 1.89
N GLY A 196 -5.98 9.37 2.62
CA GLY A 196 -4.93 8.66 3.32
C GLY A 196 -3.77 8.18 2.45
N PHE A 197 -2.68 7.75 3.10
CA PHE A 197 -1.50 7.21 2.41
C PHE A 197 -1.69 5.71 2.10
N SER A 198 -2.28 4.99 3.05
CA SER A 198 -2.52 3.53 3.01
C SER A 198 -3.69 3.16 3.92
#